data_805726e8288ba62d32568c1efb532ae3
#
_entry.id   805726e8288ba62d32568c1efb532ae3
#
_cell.length_a   1.000
_cell.length_b   1.000
_cell.length_c   1.000
_cell.angle_alpha   90.00
_cell.angle_beta   90.00
_cell.angle_gamma   90.00
#
_symmetry.space_group_name_H-M   'P 1'
#
loop_
_entity.id
_entity.type
_entity.pdbx_description
1 polymer ?
#
loop_
_entity_poly.entity_id
_entity_poly.type
_entity_poly.pdbx_seq_one_letter_code
_entity_poly.pdbx_strand_id
1 'polypeptide(L)'
;MLIYIRGNNFIITGEVKTMPRLPRNNIKTSYFHVMVQGIDKEYIFNRKIDIKYYISILYELKDELNIKIIAYCIMNNHAHLLIHTNDVSNLTKYMHKTNTKYAIYYNKIHDRVGYVFRNRFKSEGIYSERQLYNCISYIYNNPVKAKICSTPEEYPYSNAKYYKGIIEENNLYSFLGMDNDKDYKKIIKTYLIENNMKKEELIRHKESLKKLIVILRKNNKVSFRKMEEELEISRETLRKLIK
;
A
#
# COMPACT_ATOMS: atom_id res chain seq x y z
N MET A 1 -26.12 11.13 -21.20
CA MET A 1 -24.69 11.27 -21.51
C MET A 1 -23.93 10.32 -20.56
N LEU A 2 -23.53 9.15 -21.07
CA LEU A 2 -22.82 8.14 -20.26
C LEU A 2 -21.33 8.46 -20.30
N ILE A 3 -20.77 8.80 -19.14
CA ILE A 3 -19.32 8.99 -18.95
C ILE A 3 -18.73 7.65 -18.53
N TYR A 4 -17.94 7.03 -19.38
CA TYR A 4 -17.22 5.81 -19.06
C TYR A 4 -15.78 6.18 -18.63
N ILE A 5 -15.43 5.90 -17.37
CA ILE A 5 -14.09 6.13 -16.84
C ILE A 5 -13.30 4.82 -16.94
N ARG A 6 -12.29 4.78 -17.81
CA ARG A 6 -11.35 3.66 -17.90
C ARG A 6 -9.93 4.19 -17.68
N GLY A 7 -9.45 4.10 -16.44
CA GLY A 7 -8.18 4.69 -16.04
C GLY A 7 -8.21 6.22 -16.04
N ASN A 8 -7.10 6.88 -16.37
CA ASN A 8 -6.99 8.36 -16.39
C ASN A 8 -7.49 9.01 -17.69
N ASN A 9 -8.40 8.39 -18.42
CA ASN A 9 -8.90 8.89 -19.70
C ASN A 9 -10.38 9.22 -19.62
N PHE A 10 -10.76 10.42 -20.08
CA PHE A 10 -12.15 10.80 -20.35
C PHE A 10 -12.41 10.69 -21.84
N ILE A 11 -13.54 10.10 -22.22
CA ILE A 11 -14.02 10.14 -23.60
C ILE A 11 -15.23 11.09 -23.62
N ILE A 12 -15.02 12.28 -24.14
CA ILE A 12 -16.09 13.20 -24.51
C ILE A 12 -16.01 13.34 -26.05
N THR A 13 -17.05 12.89 -26.74
CA THR A 13 -17.22 13.07 -28.19
C THR A 13 -15.99 12.67 -29.05
N GLY A 14 -15.53 11.43 -28.87
CA GLY A 14 -14.53 10.84 -29.79
C GLY A 14 -13.06 11.22 -29.58
N GLU A 15 -12.74 12.17 -28.75
CA GLU A 15 -11.36 12.53 -28.43
C GLU A 15 -10.92 11.97 -27.06
N VAL A 16 -9.86 11.17 -27.05
CA VAL A 16 -9.22 10.69 -25.81
C VAL A 16 -8.32 11.80 -25.28
N LYS A 17 -8.82 12.61 -24.35
CA LYS A 17 -7.97 13.56 -23.61
C LYS A 17 -7.30 12.83 -22.44
N THR A 18 -5.98 12.66 -22.51
CA THR A 18 -5.18 12.21 -21.36
C THR A 18 -5.04 13.36 -20.38
N MET A 19 -5.57 13.18 -19.15
CA MET A 19 -5.33 14.17 -18.10
C MET A 19 -3.85 14.21 -17.72
N PRO A 20 -3.29 15.41 -17.46
CA PRO A 20 -1.96 15.54 -16.89
C PRO A 20 -1.91 14.77 -15.57
N ARG A 21 -0.82 14.04 -15.33
CA ARG A 21 -0.62 13.36 -14.05
C ARG A 21 -0.51 14.38 -12.94
N LEU A 22 -1.33 14.25 -11.91
CA LEU A 22 -1.21 15.09 -10.71
C LEU A 22 0.21 14.96 -10.13
N PRO A 23 0.82 16.07 -9.70
CA PRO A 23 2.09 16.04 -9.00
C PRO A 23 1.99 15.14 -7.77
N ARG A 24 2.95 14.23 -7.59
CA ARG A 24 2.95 13.27 -6.47
C ARG A 24 2.99 13.95 -5.10
N ASN A 25 3.54 15.16 -5.02
CA ASN A 25 3.63 15.94 -3.77
C ASN A 25 2.28 16.30 -3.14
N ASN A 26 1.18 16.20 -3.90
CA ASN A 26 -0.17 16.45 -3.40
C ASN A 26 -0.87 15.18 -2.88
N ILE A 27 -0.19 14.03 -2.89
CA ILE A 27 -0.78 12.75 -2.48
C ILE A 27 -0.61 12.58 -0.98
N LYS A 28 -1.72 12.69 -0.22
CA LYS A 28 -1.76 12.52 1.24
C LYS A 28 -2.01 11.06 1.65
N THR A 29 -1.14 10.16 1.24
CA THR A 29 -1.13 8.76 1.70
C THR A 29 0.30 8.26 1.78
N SER A 30 0.52 7.20 2.57
CA SER A 30 1.79 6.48 2.65
C SER A 30 1.80 5.17 1.86
N TYR A 31 0.70 4.79 1.21
CA TYR A 31 0.54 3.56 0.44
C TYR A 31 0.39 3.86 -1.03
N PHE A 32 1.18 3.17 -1.85
CA PHE A 32 1.21 3.41 -3.29
C PHE A 32 1.19 2.10 -4.06
N HIS A 33 0.20 1.95 -4.94
CA HIS A 33 0.24 0.97 -6.01
C HIS A 33 1.16 1.49 -7.11
N VAL A 34 2.23 0.77 -7.38
CA VAL A 34 3.24 1.13 -8.38
C VAL A 34 3.22 0.12 -9.50
N MET A 35 3.34 0.60 -10.74
CA MET A 35 3.44 -0.23 -11.94
C MET A 35 4.58 0.25 -12.84
N VAL A 36 5.37 -0.70 -13.33
CA VAL A 36 6.35 -0.51 -14.40
C VAL A 36 6.03 -1.44 -15.56
N GLN A 37 6.34 -1.04 -16.78
CA GLN A 37 6.07 -1.82 -17.98
C GLN A 37 7.20 -1.67 -18.99
N GLY A 38 7.53 -2.75 -19.69
CA GLY A 38 8.46 -2.74 -20.81
C GLY A 38 8.00 -1.84 -21.94
N ILE A 39 8.98 -1.28 -22.68
CA ILE A 39 8.69 -0.50 -23.89
C ILE A 39 7.89 -1.38 -24.84
N ASP A 40 6.91 -0.80 -25.52
CA ASP A 40 6.00 -1.49 -26.47
C ASP A 40 5.42 -2.83 -25.98
N LYS A 41 5.31 -2.95 -24.63
CA LYS A 41 4.89 -4.17 -23.92
C LYS A 41 5.84 -5.35 -24.11
N GLU A 42 7.08 -5.12 -24.45
CA GLU A 42 8.11 -6.14 -24.55
C GLU A 42 8.27 -6.94 -23.24
N TYR A 43 8.65 -8.19 -23.37
CA TYR A 43 8.87 -9.12 -22.27
C TYR A 43 10.24 -8.87 -21.64
N ILE A 44 10.32 -7.84 -20.81
CA ILE A 44 11.55 -7.46 -20.10
C ILE A 44 11.86 -8.36 -18.89
N PHE A 45 10.92 -9.18 -18.47
CA PHE A 45 11.03 -10.14 -17.36
C PHE A 45 10.79 -11.59 -17.87
N ASN A 46 11.42 -11.98 -18.98
CA ASN A 46 11.14 -13.26 -19.62
C ASN A 46 11.96 -14.40 -19.03
N ARG A 47 13.24 -14.19 -18.73
CA ARG A 47 14.10 -15.22 -18.16
C ARG A 47 14.01 -15.21 -16.63
N LYS A 48 14.03 -16.40 -16.03
CA LYS A 48 14.01 -16.56 -14.56
C LYS A 48 15.09 -15.74 -13.86
N ILE A 49 16.27 -15.61 -14.47
CA ILE A 49 17.39 -14.86 -13.91
C ILE A 49 17.10 -13.35 -13.90
N ASP A 50 16.47 -12.82 -14.93
CA ASP A 50 16.13 -11.41 -15.06
C ASP A 50 15.08 -11.01 -14.00
N ILE A 51 14.06 -11.87 -13.80
CA ILE A 51 13.04 -11.68 -12.76
C ILE A 51 13.68 -11.68 -11.36
N LYS A 52 14.50 -12.70 -11.07
CA LYS A 52 15.19 -12.81 -9.78
C LYS A 52 16.10 -11.62 -9.52
N TYR A 53 16.80 -11.14 -10.55
CA TYR A 53 17.65 -9.96 -10.43
C TYR A 53 16.83 -8.70 -10.15
N TYR A 54 15.69 -8.50 -10.81
CA TYR A 54 14.81 -7.37 -10.49
C TYR A 54 14.31 -7.43 -9.03
N ILE A 55 13.88 -8.61 -8.59
CA ILE A 55 13.47 -8.82 -7.19
C ILE A 55 14.62 -8.53 -6.23
N SER A 56 15.85 -8.96 -6.53
CA SER A 56 17.01 -8.68 -5.66
C SER A 56 17.29 -7.18 -5.52
N ILE A 57 17.18 -6.41 -6.62
CA ILE A 57 17.33 -4.95 -6.58
C ILE A 57 16.25 -4.30 -5.69
N LEU A 58 15.00 -4.78 -5.78
CA LEU A 58 13.93 -4.27 -4.94
C LEU A 58 14.26 -4.39 -3.45
N TYR A 59 14.81 -5.54 -3.03
CA TYR A 59 15.16 -5.77 -1.63
C TYR A 59 16.46 -5.09 -1.21
N GLU A 60 17.44 -4.98 -2.09
CA GLU A 60 18.73 -4.31 -1.84
C GLU A 60 18.54 -2.82 -1.52
N LEU A 61 17.67 -2.13 -2.25
CA LEU A 61 17.52 -0.68 -2.16
C LEU A 61 16.46 -0.19 -1.17
N LYS A 62 15.63 -1.09 -0.63
CA LYS A 62 14.47 -0.70 0.17
C LYS A 62 14.82 -0.02 1.50
N ASP A 63 15.88 -0.51 2.17
CA ASP A 63 16.22 -0.05 3.52
C ASP A 63 16.89 1.33 3.49
N GLU A 64 17.75 1.58 2.49
CA GLU A 64 18.40 2.91 2.26
C GLU A 64 17.37 4.04 2.14
N LEU A 65 16.21 3.76 1.56
CA LEU A 65 15.20 4.76 1.23
C LEU A 65 13.92 4.65 2.08
N ASN A 66 13.98 3.90 3.19
CA ASN A 66 12.83 3.67 4.09
C ASN A 66 11.57 3.21 3.32
N ILE A 67 11.77 2.24 2.44
CA ILE A 67 10.71 1.63 1.65
C ILE A 67 10.29 0.29 2.27
N LYS A 68 8.99 0.08 2.46
CA LYS A 68 8.43 -1.22 2.80
C LYS A 68 7.65 -1.77 1.61
N ILE A 69 8.11 -2.90 1.07
CA ILE A 69 7.42 -3.62 0.01
C ILE A 69 6.38 -4.53 0.67
N ILE A 70 5.11 -4.28 0.40
CA ILE A 70 4.00 -5.03 0.99
C ILE A 70 3.62 -6.21 0.09
N ALA A 71 3.33 -5.92 -1.16
CA ALA A 71 2.99 -6.93 -2.15
C ALA A 71 3.74 -6.65 -3.46
N TYR A 72 4.09 -7.72 -4.17
CA TYR A 72 4.58 -7.61 -5.53
C TYR A 72 4.17 -8.82 -6.38
N CYS A 73 4.09 -8.57 -7.68
CA CYS A 73 3.97 -9.59 -8.70
C CYS A 73 4.71 -9.12 -9.96
N ILE A 74 5.71 -9.89 -10.40
CA ILE A 74 6.52 -9.60 -11.57
C ILE A 74 6.03 -10.48 -12.71
N MET A 75 5.33 -9.87 -13.67
CA MET A 75 4.84 -10.53 -14.89
C MET A 75 5.86 -10.37 -16.01
N ASN A 76 5.73 -11.12 -17.10
CA ASN A 76 6.72 -11.14 -18.20
C ASN A 76 7.06 -9.75 -18.77
N ASN A 77 6.11 -8.83 -18.85
CA ASN A 77 6.29 -7.50 -19.46
C ASN A 77 6.02 -6.33 -18.54
N HIS A 78 5.61 -6.57 -17.30
CA HIS A 78 5.31 -5.54 -16.32
C HIS A 78 5.45 -6.05 -14.89
N ALA A 79 5.57 -5.14 -13.94
CA ALA A 79 5.57 -5.46 -12.53
C ALA A 79 4.58 -4.56 -11.78
N HIS A 80 3.88 -5.16 -10.84
CA HIS A 80 3.04 -4.49 -9.86
C HIS A 80 3.67 -4.58 -8.48
N LEU A 81 3.70 -3.46 -7.77
CA LEU A 81 4.23 -3.35 -6.41
C LEU A 81 3.24 -2.58 -5.55
N LEU A 82 3.04 -3.00 -4.32
CA LEU A 82 2.41 -2.22 -3.29
C LEU A 82 3.49 -1.77 -2.30
N ILE A 83 3.71 -0.48 -2.23
CA ILE A 83 4.80 0.14 -1.47
C ILE A 83 4.22 1.05 -0.39
N HIS A 84 4.79 0.93 0.81
CA HIS A 84 4.58 1.88 1.89
C HIS A 84 5.84 2.72 2.09
N THR A 85 5.66 4.04 2.17
CA THR A 85 6.67 5.03 2.57
C THR A 85 5.99 6.27 3.10
N ASN A 86 6.60 6.92 4.07
CA ASN A 86 6.10 8.19 4.61
C ASN A 86 6.54 9.41 3.78
N ASP A 87 7.49 9.21 2.86
CA ASP A 87 8.00 10.26 1.98
C ASP A 87 7.90 9.83 0.50
N VAL A 88 7.09 10.56 -0.25
CA VAL A 88 6.90 10.35 -1.69
C VAL A 88 8.18 10.57 -2.49
N SER A 89 9.09 11.42 -2.00
CA SER A 89 10.39 11.64 -2.64
C SER A 89 11.23 10.35 -2.61
N ASN A 90 11.17 9.61 -1.52
CA ASN A 90 11.84 8.31 -1.38
C ASN A 90 11.28 7.28 -2.36
N LEU A 91 9.95 7.25 -2.57
CA LEU A 91 9.35 6.40 -3.61
C LEU A 91 9.92 6.71 -4.98
N THR A 92 10.04 8.01 -5.30
CA THR A 92 10.57 8.45 -6.60
C THR A 92 12.02 8.05 -6.79
N LYS A 93 12.87 8.29 -5.78
CA LYS A 93 14.28 7.90 -5.78
C LYS A 93 14.45 6.38 -5.87
N TYR A 94 13.67 5.64 -5.09
CA TYR A 94 13.68 4.18 -5.05
C TYR A 94 13.36 3.58 -6.42
N MET A 95 12.25 3.97 -7.01
CA MET A 95 11.84 3.44 -8.31
C MET A 95 12.78 3.88 -9.45
N HIS A 96 13.34 5.09 -9.36
CA HIS A 96 14.34 5.53 -10.32
C HIS A 96 15.62 4.67 -10.22
N LYS A 97 16.20 4.51 -9.02
CA LYS A 97 17.39 3.67 -8.80
C LYS A 97 17.15 2.22 -9.25
N THR A 98 16.02 1.64 -8.84
CA THR A 98 15.63 0.26 -9.19
C THR A 98 15.55 0.05 -10.70
N ASN A 99 14.79 0.90 -11.38
CA ASN A 99 14.58 0.75 -12.83
C ASN A 99 15.84 1.04 -13.63
N THR A 100 16.66 2.02 -13.22
CA THR A 100 17.93 2.34 -13.86
C THR A 100 18.92 1.18 -13.71
N LYS A 101 19.08 0.64 -12.49
CA LYS A 101 19.97 -0.49 -12.23
C LYS A 101 19.55 -1.71 -13.06
N TYR A 102 18.25 -1.98 -13.13
CA TYR A 102 17.73 -3.07 -13.95
C TYR A 102 17.94 -2.83 -15.44
N ALA A 103 17.68 -1.63 -15.94
CA ALA A 103 17.85 -1.31 -17.36
C ALA A 103 19.31 -1.46 -17.82
N ILE A 104 20.27 -1.04 -17.01
CA ILE A 104 21.71 -1.23 -17.29
C ILE A 104 22.03 -2.73 -17.37
N TYR A 105 21.60 -3.51 -16.38
CA TYR A 105 21.77 -4.97 -16.38
C TYR A 105 21.14 -5.61 -17.61
N TYR A 106 19.86 -5.32 -17.87
CA TYR A 106 19.10 -5.93 -18.94
C TYR A 106 19.71 -5.65 -20.32
N ASN A 107 20.07 -4.40 -20.60
CA ASN A 107 20.73 -4.01 -21.84
C ASN A 107 22.08 -4.73 -22.03
N LYS A 108 22.89 -4.82 -20.96
CA LYS A 108 24.17 -5.51 -21.01
C LYS A 108 24.04 -7.00 -21.31
N ILE A 109 23.06 -7.68 -20.65
CA ILE A 109 22.91 -9.15 -20.75
C ILE A 109 22.20 -9.56 -22.05
N HIS A 110 21.37 -8.67 -22.62
CA HIS A 110 20.59 -8.95 -23.83
C HIS A 110 21.16 -8.25 -25.08
N ASP A 111 22.36 -7.67 -24.99
CA ASP A 111 23.03 -6.92 -26.05
C ASP A 111 22.11 -5.88 -26.71
N ARG A 112 21.50 -5.05 -25.88
CA ARG A 112 20.54 -4.01 -26.27
C ARG A 112 21.01 -2.63 -25.92
N VAL A 113 20.49 -1.66 -26.67
CA VAL A 113 20.68 -0.22 -26.44
C VAL A 113 19.32 0.47 -26.31
N GLY A 114 19.24 1.51 -25.51
CA GLY A 114 18.03 2.33 -25.37
C GLY A 114 17.17 2.00 -24.16
N TYR A 115 15.93 2.44 -24.20
CA TYR A 115 15.01 2.33 -23.07
C TYR A 115 14.48 0.89 -22.91
N VAL A 116 14.48 0.41 -21.67
CA VAL A 116 13.88 -0.88 -21.29
C VAL A 116 12.44 -0.67 -20.84
N PHE A 117 12.18 0.38 -20.08
CA PHE A 117 10.84 0.70 -19.61
C PHE A 117 10.17 1.73 -20.49
N ARG A 118 8.87 1.54 -20.76
CA ARG A 118 8.06 2.40 -21.65
C ARG A 118 8.04 3.87 -21.22
N ASN A 119 8.00 4.12 -19.90
CA ASN A 119 7.91 5.44 -19.30
C ASN A 119 8.44 5.41 -17.88
N ARG A 120 8.40 6.55 -17.19
CA ARG A 120 8.51 6.58 -15.74
C ARG A 120 7.42 5.69 -15.13
N PHE A 121 7.69 5.06 -13.99
CA PHE A 121 6.70 4.24 -13.28
C PHE A 121 5.39 5.00 -13.05
N LYS A 122 4.27 4.30 -13.09
CA LYS A 122 2.98 4.81 -12.65
C LYS A 122 2.85 4.57 -11.15
N SER A 123 2.20 5.48 -10.44
CA SER A 123 1.86 5.28 -9.02
C SER A 123 0.49 5.87 -8.73
N GLU A 124 -0.29 5.15 -7.95
CA GLU A 124 -1.62 5.53 -7.48
C GLU A 124 -1.62 5.45 -5.96
N GLY A 125 -2.09 6.51 -5.28
CA GLY A 125 -2.21 6.54 -3.84
C GLY A 125 -3.39 5.70 -3.36
N ILE A 126 -3.23 5.04 -2.21
CA ILE A 126 -4.27 4.23 -1.56
C ILE A 126 -4.68 4.92 -0.28
N TYR A 127 -5.97 5.21 -0.13
CA TYR A 127 -6.49 6.09 0.92
C TYR A 127 -7.41 5.38 1.92
N SER A 128 -7.76 4.12 1.68
CA SER A 128 -8.62 3.35 2.55
C SER A 128 -8.17 1.91 2.68
N GLU A 129 -8.56 1.29 3.77
CA GLU A 129 -8.36 -0.13 4.05
C GLU A 129 -8.90 -1.00 2.92
N ARG A 130 -10.14 -0.73 2.50
CA ARG A 130 -10.77 -1.47 1.40
C ARG A 130 -9.97 -1.38 0.09
N GLN A 131 -9.41 -0.18 -0.21
CA GLN A 131 -8.54 -0.02 -1.39
C GLN A 131 -7.24 -0.80 -1.24
N LEU A 132 -6.68 -0.87 -0.03
CA LEU A 132 -5.48 -1.64 0.26
C LEU A 132 -5.69 -3.15 0.02
N TYR A 133 -6.77 -3.71 0.56
CA TYR A 133 -7.15 -5.11 0.31
C TYR A 133 -7.39 -5.41 -1.17
N ASN A 134 -8.14 -4.54 -1.84
CA ASN A 134 -8.41 -4.69 -3.25
C ASN A 134 -7.13 -4.65 -4.09
N CYS A 135 -6.17 -3.77 -3.73
CA CYS A 135 -4.89 -3.66 -4.40
C CYS A 135 -4.04 -4.93 -4.22
N ILE A 136 -3.95 -5.46 -3.00
CA ILE A 136 -3.21 -6.70 -2.72
C ILE A 136 -3.83 -7.87 -3.50
N SER A 137 -5.14 -8.04 -3.40
CA SER A 137 -5.87 -9.06 -4.14
C SER A 137 -5.67 -8.90 -5.66
N TYR A 138 -5.72 -7.67 -6.16
CA TYR A 138 -5.44 -7.39 -7.57
C TYR A 138 -4.03 -7.81 -7.98
N ILE A 139 -3.01 -7.44 -7.20
CA ILE A 139 -1.60 -7.75 -7.49
C ILE A 139 -1.38 -9.25 -7.54
N TYR A 140 -1.88 -9.99 -6.55
CA TYR A 140 -1.66 -11.42 -6.47
C TYR A 140 -2.47 -12.23 -7.49
N ASN A 141 -3.64 -11.75 -7.89
CA ASN A 141 -4.45 -12.43 -8.90
C ASN A 141 -4.03 -12.13 -10.35
N ASN A 142 -3.02 -11.29 -10.59
CA ASN A 142 -2.54 -11.03 -11.96
C ASN A 142 -2.16 -12.30 -12.73
N PRO A 143 -1.34 -13.22 -12.18
CA PRO A 143 -0.95 -14.44 -12.89
C PRO A 143 -2.13 -15.43 -13.08
N VAL A 144 -3.08 -15.45 -12.15
CA VAL A 144 -4.30 -16.27 -12.27
C VAL A 144 -5.19 -15.72 -13.41
N LYS A 145 -5.41 -14.40 -13.45
CA LYS A 145 -6.15 -13.74 -14.55
C LYS A 145 -5.47 -13.93 -15.91
N ALA A 146 -4.15 -14.01 -15.93
CA ALA A 146 -3.37 -14.32 -17.13
C ALA A 146 -3.33 -15.82 -17.44
N LYS A 147 -4.01 -16.68 -16.67
CA LYS A 147 -4.06 -18.14 -16.82
C LYS A 147 -2.66 -18.81 -16.76
N ILE A 148 -1.73 -18.24 -16.00
CA ILE A 148 -0.36 -18.78 -15.82
C ILE A 148 -0.35 -19.80 -14.69
N CYS A 149 -1.20 -19.64 -13.68
CA CYS A 149 -1.35 -20.54 -12.54
C CYS A 149 -2.82 -20.57 -12.09
N SER A 150 -3.18 -21.54 -11.25
CA SER A 150 -4.54 -21.71 -10.74
C SER A 150 -4.78 -20.87 -9.47
N THR A 151 -3.75 -20.73 -8.66
CA THR A 151 -3.81 -19.93 -7.42
C THR A 151 -2.65 -18.93 -7.36
N PRO A 152 -2.80 -17.80 -6.66
CA PRO A 152 -1.74 -16.80 -6.52
C PRO A 152 -0.45 -17.33 -5.92
N GLU A 153 -0.53 -18.28 -5.01
CA GLU A 153 0.58 -18.87 -4.27
C GLU A 153 1.49 -19.73 -5.14
N GLU A 154 0.96 -20.28 -6.22
CA GLU A 154 1.71 -21.08 -7.19
C GLU A 154 2.68 -20.23 -8.01
N TYR A 155 2.46 -18.91 -8.09
CA TYR A 155 3.29 -18.04 -8.90
C TYR A 155 4.59 -17.67 -8.19
N PRO A 156 5.77 -18.12 -8.65
CA PRO A 156 7.01 -18.00 -7.89
C PRO A 156 7.61 -16.58 -7.90
N TYR A 157 7.08 -15.67 -8.71
CA TYR A 157 7.58 -14.29 -8.85
C TYR A 157 6.65 -13.27 -8.21
N SER A 158 5.93 -13.70 -7.20
CA SER A 158 5.16 -12.87 -6.27
C SER A 158 5.50 -13.26 -4.84
N ASN A 159 5.09 -12.41 -3.89
CA ASN A 159 5.17 -12.77 -2.47
C ASN A 159 3.82 -13.28 -1.90
N ALA A 160 2.89 -13.70 -2.76
CA ALA A 160 1.55 -14.15 -2.36
C ALA A 160 1.58 -15.30 -1.34
N LYS A 161 2.47 -16.28 -1.51
CA LYS A 161 2.59 -17.44 -0.61
C LYS A 161 2.86 -17.07 0.86
N TYR A 162 3.46 -15.91 1.12
CA TYR A 162 3.76 -15.45 2.48
C TYR A 162 2.57 -14.74 3.14
N TYR A 163 1.51 -14.46 2.37
CA TYR A 163 0.31 -13.76 2.82
C TYR A 163 -0.94 -14.65 2.89
N LYS A 164 -0.79 -15.94 2.56
CA LYS A 164 -1.87 -16.91 2.73
C LYS A 164 -2.28 -16.96 4.21
N GLY A 165 -3.58 -16.92 4.48
CA GLY A 165 -4.12 -16.85 5.82
C GLY A 165 -4.21 -15.42 6.40
N ILE A 166 -3.25 -14.54 6.12
CA ILE A 166 -3.27 -13.15 6.61
C ILE A 166 -4.38 -12.34 5.94
N ILE A 167 -4.57 -12.55 4.64
CA ILE A 167 -5.64 -11.90 3.86
C ILE A 167 -6.99 -12.54 4.19
N GLU A 168 -7.03 -13.87 4.37
CA GLU A 168 -8.23 -14.63 4.71
C GLU A 168 -8.76 -14.31 6.11
N GLU A 169 -7.87 -14.01 7.06
CA GLU A 169 -8.22 -13.72 8.45
C GLU A 169 -8.52 -12.24 8.73
N ASN A 170 -8.54 -11.36 7.72
CA ASN A 170 -8.65 -9.90 7.90
C ASN A 170 -7.57 -9.30 8.82
N ASN A 171 -6.43 -9.97 8.97
CA ASN A 171 -5.32 -9.60 9.84
C ASN A 171 -4.24 -8.78 9.13
N LEU A 172 -4.56 -8.18 7.97
CA LEU A 172 -3.58 -7.46 7.15
C LEU A 172 -2.89 -6.30 7.89
N TYR A 173 -3.63 -5.58 8.73
CA TYR A 173 -3.07 -4.46 9.50
C TYR A 173 -2.07 -4.91 10.55
N SER A 174 -2.38 -5.99 11.26
CA SER A 174 -1.47 -6.60 12.23
C SER A 174 -0.17 -7.01 11.55
N PHE A 175 -0.28 -7.67 10.41
CA PHE A 175 0.87 -8.13 9.65
C PHE A 175 1.71 -6.98 9.10
N LEU A 176 1.10 -5.91 8.62
CA LEU A 176 1.81 -4.76 8.08
C LEU A 176 2.51 -3.92 9.17
N GLY A 177 2.33 -4.29 10.45
CA GLY A 177 2.77 -3.48 11.57
C GLY A 177 2.06 -2.13 11.60
N MET A 178 0.87 -2.08 10.97
CA MET A 178 -0.04 -0.94 11.00
C MET A 178 -1.02 -1.05 12.16
N ASP A 179 -0.98 -2.18 12.85
CA ASP A 179 -1.65 -2.33 14.11
C ASP A 179 -1.00 -1.39 15.13
N ASN A 180 -1.49 -0.18 15.11
CA ASN A 180 -1.60 0.56 16.36
C ASN A 180 -2.58 -0.15 17.32
N ASP A 181 -3.12 -1.32 16.94
CA ASP A 181 -4.12 -2.06 17.71
C ASP A 181 -3.59 -2.59 19.04
N LYS A 182 -2.34 -3.02 19.08
CA LYS A 182 -1.69 -3.35 20.35
C LYS A 182 -1.34 -2.10 21.16
N ASP A 183 -1.03 -1.02 20.48
CA ASP A 183 -0.64 0.25 21.13
C ASP A 183 -1.84 0.97 21.75
N TYR A 184 -3.02 1.04 21.12
CA TYR A 184 -4.12 1.81 21.71
C TYR A 184 -4.69 1.15 22.98
N LYS A 185 -4.75 -0.18 23.06
CA LYS A 185 -5.10 -0.90 24.29
C LYS A 185 -4.08 -0.65 25.41
N LYS A 186 -2.80 -0.63 25.04
CA LYS A 186 -1.72 -0.27 25.96
C LYS A 186 -1.85 1.19 26.39
N ILE A 187 -2.14 2.12 25.47
CA ILE A 187 -2.36 3.53 25.77
C ILE A 187 -3.54 3.71 26.72
N ILE A 188 -4.69 3.05 26.48
CA ILE A 188 -5.83 3.08 27.38
C ILE A 188 -5.43 2.55 28.77
N LYS A 189 -4.76 1.41 28.82
CA LYS A 189 -4.30 0.82 30.09
C LYS A 189 -3.32 1.74 30.81
N THR A 190 -2.34 2.31 30.12
CA THR A 190 -1.40 3.27 30.69
C THR A 190 -2.12 4.52 31.21
N TYR A 191 -3.05 5.07 30.44
CA TYR A 191 -3.86 6.22 30.85
C TYR A 191 -4.66 5.94 32.13
N LEU A 192 -5.28 4.78 32.25
CA LEU A 192 -6.01 4.36 33.46
C LEU A 192 -5.08 4.26 34.67
N ILE A 193 -3.89 3.68 34.51
CA ILE A 193 -2.88 3.57 35.58
C ILE A 193 -2.38 4.96 36.01
N GLU A 194 -1.98 5.80 35.06
CA GLU A 194 -1.45 7.15 35.33
C GLU A 194 -2.47 8.07 36.02
N ASN A 195 -3.76 7.87 35.74
CA ASN A 195 -4.83 8.67 36.36
C ASN A 195 -5.48 7.95 37.58
N ASN A 196 -4.94 6.79 37.97
CA ASN A 196 -5.47 5.96 39.06
C ASN A 196 -7.00 5.73 38.97
N MET A 197 -7.47 5.39 37.75
CA MET A 197 -8.88 5.22 37.42
C MET A 197 -9.16 3.82 36.91
N LYS A 198 -10.36 3.29 37.20
CA LYS A 198 -10.91 2.11 36.54
C LYS A 198 -11.63 2.50 35.24
N LYS A 199 -11.85 1.54 34.34
CA LYS A 199 -12.54 1.76 33.05
C LYS A 199 -13.95 2.35 33.25
N GLU A 200 -14.69 1.83 34.24
CA GLU A 200 -16.05 2.27 34.57
C GLU A 200 -16.08 3.73 35.08
N GLU A 201 -15.06 4.13 35.82
CA GLU A 201 -14.88 5.49 36.33
C GLU A 201 -14.53 6.45 35.19
N LEU A 202 -13.62 6.04 34.30
CA LEU A 202 -13.27 6.79 33.10
C LEU A 202 -14.50 7.11 32.23
N ILE A 203 -15.38 6.11 32.02
CA ILE A 203 -16.59 6.28 31.21
C ILE A 203 -17.54 7.32 31.81
N ARG A 204 -17.62 7.42 33.13
CA ARG A 204 -18.44 8.38 33.84
C ARG A 204 -17.82 9.78 33.90
N HIS A 205 -16.49 9.87 33.83
CA HIS A 205 -15.77 11.14 33.95
C HIS A 205 -15.50 11.78 32.58
N LYS A 206 -16.46 12.58 32.11
CA LYS A 206 -16.46 13.16 30.73
C LYS A 206 -15.16 13.85 30.34
N GLU A 207 -14.52 14.60 31.22
CA GLU A 207 -13.27 15.32 30.91
C GLU A 207 -12.09 14.39 30.67
N SER A 208 -11.93 13.37 31.52
CA SER A 208 -10.87 12.34 31.33
C SER A 208 -11.11 11.52 30.09
N LEU A 209 -12.36 11.13 29.81
CA LEU A 209 -12.73 10.43 28.60
C LEU A 209 -12.44 11.28 27.35
N LYS A 210 -12.79 12.57 27.37
CA LYS A 210 -12.48 13.50 26.27
C LYS A 210 -10.98 13.60 26.03
N LYS A 211 -10.17 13.74 27.09
CA LYS A 211 -8.70 13.76 26.98
C LYS A 211 -8.16 12.48 26.33
N LEU A 212 -8.61 11.31 26.80
CA LEU A 212 -8.19 10.03 26.23
C LEU A 212 -8.58 9.91 24.75
N ILE A 213 -9.83 10.28 24.37
CA ILE A 213 -10.27 10.25 22.99
C ILE A 213 -9.39 11.16 22.10
N VAL A 214 -9.03 12.34 22.59
CA VAL A 214 -8.13 13.25 21.85
C VAL A 214 -6.75 12.62 21.67
N ILE A 215 -6.18 12.01 22.70
CA ILE A 215 -4.89 11.29 22.61
C ILE A 215 -4.99 10.18 21.55
N LEU A 216 -6.00 9.33 21.63
CA LEU A 216 -6.19 8.21 20.71
C LEU A 216 -6.42 8.70 19.26
N ARG A 217 -7.14 9.80 19.05
CA ARG A 217 -7.44 10.32 17.70
C ARG A 217 -6.29 11.13 17.09
N LYS A 218 -5.72 12.09 17.82
CA LYS A 218 -4.70 13.00 17.29
C LYS A 218 -3.34 12.33 17.17
N ASN A 219 -2.92 11.59 18.19
CA ASN A 219 -1.57 11.05 18.26
C ASN A 219 -1.47 9.66 17.62
N ASN A 220 -2.51 8.84 17.76
CA ASN A 220 -2.46 7.43 17.37
C ASN A 220 -3.42 7.05 16.23
N LYS A 221 -4.20 8.02 15.71
CA LYS A 221 -5.15 7.83 14.59
C LYS A 221 -6.15 6.68 14.77
N VAL A 222 -6.45 6.32 16.01
CA VAL A 222 -7.39 5.23 16.35
C VAL A 222 -8.80 5.58 15.87
N SER A 223 -9.48 4.63 15.22
CA SER A 223 -10.83 4.84 14.72
C SER A 223 -11.87 4.84 15.85
N PHE A 224 -13.00 5.55 15.68
CA PHE A 224 -14.10 5.49 16.65
C PHE A 224 -14.70 4.10 16.81
N ARG A 225 -14.63 3.25 15.78
CA ARG A 225 -15.07 1.87 15.86
C ARG A 225 -14.25 1.06 16.87
N LYS A 226 -12.92 1.20 16.84
CA LYS A 226 -12.03 0.53 17.79
C LYS A 226 -12.20 1.04 19.21
N MET A 227 -12.45 2.35 19.37
CA MET A 227 -12.78 2.93 20.68
C MET A 227 -14.11 2.42 21.20
N GLU A 228 -15.13 2.26 20.36
CA GLU A 228 -16.42 1.67 20.69
C GLU A 228 -16.28 0.23 21.19
N GLU A 229 -15.50 -0.58 20.44
CA GLU A 229 -15.22 -1.98 20.79
C GLU A 229 -14.50 -2.12 22.15
N GLU A 230 -13.55 -1.24 22.44
CA GLU A 230 -12.73 -1.32 23.65
C GLU A 230 -13.37 -0.62 24.86
N LEU A 231 -13.98 0.54 24.65
CA LEU A 231 -14.57 1.35 25.72
C LEU A 231 -16.05 1.03 25.96
N GLU A 232 -16.69 0.30 25.04
CA GLU A 232 -18.12 -0.02 25.10
C GLU A 232 -19.03 1.22 25.09
N ILE A 233 -18.56 2.29 24.42
CA ILE A 233 -19.26 3.58 24.27
C ILE A 233 -19.60 3.77 22.79
N SER A 234 -20.87 4.10 22.48
CA SER A 234 -21.28 4.29 21.11
C SER A 234 -20.46 5.35 20.37
N ARG A 235 -20.19 5.11 19.08
CA ARG A 235 -19.47 6.06 18.20
C ARG A 235 -20.06 7.44 18.18
N GLU A 236 -21.36 7.53 18.29
CA GLU A 236 -22.06 8.81 18.33
C GLU A 236 -21.75 9.60 19.59
N THR A 237 -21.74 8.94 20.74
CA THR A 237 -21.34 9.54 22.03
C THR A 237 -19.88 9.99 21.99
N LEU A 238 -18.96 9.14 21.49
CA LEU A 238 -17.54 9.46 21.35
C LEU A 238 -17.31 10.69 20.44
N ARG A 239 -18.07 10.81 19.35
CA ARG A 239 -18.00 11.96 18.43
C ARG A 239 -18.52 13.26 19.06
N LYS A 240 -19.59 13.19 19.86
CA LYS A 240 -20.17 14.34 20.57
C LYS A 240 -19.20 14.92 21.61
N LEU A 241 -18.36 14.08 22.23
CA LEU A 241 -17.42 14.49 23.25
C LEU A 241 -16.24 15.33 22.73
N ILE A 242 -15.93 15.28 21.44
CA ILE A 242 -14.78 15.99 20.85
C ILE A 242 -15.17 17.09 19.85
N LYS A 243 -16.47 17.32 19.70
CA LYS A 243 -16.98 18.53 19.04
C LYS A 243 -16.90 19.70 20.04
#